data_b0f41d3a51c007e5d2bc9e0cbeebac07
#
_entry.id   b0f41d3a51c007e5d2bc9e0cbeebac07
#
_cell.length_a   1.000
_cell.length_b   1.000
_cell.length_c   1.000
_cell.angle_alpha   90.00
_cell.angle_beta   90.00
_cell.angle_gamma   90.00
#
_symmetry.space_group_name_H-M   'P 1'
#
loop_
_entity.id
_entity.type
_entity.pdbx_description
1 polymer ?
#
loop_
_entity_poly.entity_id
_entity_poly.type
_entity_poly.pdbx_seq_one_letter_code
_entity_poly.pdbx_strand_id
1 'polypeptide(L)'
;MIEARASDHYNVLKESSYSFEDDAYLLDFYAPILSLKAIGVYLALRNEAGEENKPFSSFYLQYQISEGDFFSSLEGLEAIGLIKTYFLEKSESNSFSFALYSPRSPEEFLSNELLSGTLIRFTNEEYVLSLQKKYALSSLPEGYQDVSKKFMDQFQLDMSGKLYLSLSSKNSLTGKRCPAISLYFDKRKFLNKMKEERPSFQENILA
;
A
#
# COMPACT_ATOMS: atom_id res chain seq x y z
N MET A 1 7.65 -6.86 25.41
CA MET A 1 8.41 -6.36 24.25
C MET A 1 9.52 -7.36 23.99
N ILE A 2 9.69 -7.83 22.76
CA ILE A 2 10.79 -8.75 22.41
C ILE A 2 12.01 -7.85 22.20
N GLU A 3 13.04 -8.01 23.04
CA GLU A 3 14.29 -7.27 22.90
C GLU A 3 15.13 -7.93 21.78
N ALA A 4 15.40 -7.20 20.71
CA ALA A 4 16.32 -7.64 19.68
C ALA A 4 17.76 -7.29 20.09
N ARG A 5 18.70 -8.16 19.75
CA ARG A 5 20.14 -7.95 19.96
C ARG A 5 20.76 -7.42 18.68
N ALA A 6 21.86 -6.69 18.77
CA ALA A 6 22.60 -6.20 17.61
C ALA A 6 23.05 -7.31 16.64
N SER A 7 23.21 -8.54 17.16
CA SER A 7 23.54 -9.76 16.39
C SER A 7 22.33 -10.44 15.75
N ASP A 8 21.10 -10.11 16.17
CA ASP A 8 19.91 -10.67 15.57
C ASP A 8 19.76 -10.15 14.13
N HIS A 9 19.06 -10.93 13.31
CA HIS A 9 18.94 -10.64 11.89
C HIS A 9 17.55 -10.17 11.53
N TYR A 10 17.46 -9.38 10.46
CA TYR A 10 16.19 -8.95 9.93
C TYR A 10 16.14 -9.06 8.40
N ASN A 11 14.94 -9.15 7.89
CA ASN A 11 14.62 -8.99 6.48
C ASN A 11 13.44 -8.03 6.32
N VAL A 12 13.30 -7.46 5.14
CA VAL A 12 12.25 -6.50 4.86
C VAL A 12 11.40 -6.95 3.67
N LEU A 13 10.09 -7.01 3.87
CA LEU A 13 9.11 -7.42 2.86
C LEU A 13 8.28 -6.19 2.44
N LYS A 14 8.03 -6.06 1.14
CA LYS A 14 7.09 -5.07 0.61
C LYS A 14 5.73 -5.72 0.43
N GLU A 15 4.75 -5.30 1.22
CA GLU A 15 3.38 -5.79 1.12
C GLU A 15 2.50 -4.97 0.16
N SER A 16 2.94 -3.76 -0.19
CA SER A 16 2.24 -2.89 -1.13
C SER A 16 3.19 -2.21 -2.10
N SER A 17 2.67 -1.81 -3.26
CA SER A 17 3.38 -0.96 -4.19
C SER A 17 3.48 0.46 -3.62
N TYR A 18 4.63 1.08 -3.78
CA TYR A 18 4.90 2.45 -3.35
C TYR A 18 4.90 3.36 -4.58
N SER A 19 4.18 4.47 -4.49
CA SER A 19 4.14 5.50 -5.52
C SER A 19 5.04 6.68 -5.16
N PHE A 20 5.34 7.54 -6.12
CA PHE A 20 6.09 8.76 -5.86
C PHE A 20 5.33 9.76 -4.94
N GLU A 21 4.00 9.71 -4.99
CA GLU A 21 3.14 10.54 -4.14
C GLU A 21 3.18 10.13 -2.67
N ASP A 22 3.52 8.87 -2.38
CA ASP A 22 3.60 8.36 -1.01
C ASP A 22 4.63 9.09 -0.16
N ASP A 23 5.70 9.64 -0.75
CA ASP A 23 6.67 10.47 -0.02
C ASP A 23 6.03 11.76 0.52
N ALA A 24 5.18 12.42 -0.27
CA ALA A 24 4.45 13.60 0.17
C ALA A 24 3.43 13.25 1.27
N TYR A 25 2.75 12.10 1.16
CA TYR A 25 1.81 11.66 2.18
C TYR A 25 2.51 11.34 3.50
N LEU A 26 3.69 10.71 3.47
CA LEU A 26 4.49 10.47 4.67
C LEU A 26 4.87 11.75 5.38
N LEU A 27 5.28 12.78 4.63
CA LEU A 27 5.69 14.05 5.21
C LEU A 27 4.51 14.87 5.75
N ASP A 28 3.39 14.90 5.04
CA ASP A 28 2.26 15.75 5.39
C ASP A 28 1.36 15.14 6.47
N PHE A 29 1.17 13.83 6.46
CA PHE A 29 0.22 13.17 7.36
C PHE A 29 0.89 12.42 8.51
N TYR A 30 2.04 11.79 8.26
CA TYR A 30 2.66 10.90 9.25
C TYR A 30 3.80 11.55 10.02
N ALA A 31 4.63 12.38 9.38
CA ALA A 31 5.74 13.03 10.07
C ALA A 31 5.32 13.92 11.24
N PRO A 32 4.20 14.68 11.18
CA PRO A 32 3.74 15.45 12.32
C PRO A 32 3.37 14.60 13.54
N ILE A 33 2.95 13.36 13.33
CA ILE A 33 2.57 12.42 14.38
C ILE A 33 3.78 11.63 14.91
N LEU A 34 4.63 11.15 13.99
CA LEU A 34 5.70 10.19 14.30
C LEU A 34 7.08 10.82 14.50
N SER A 35 7.35 11.96 13.93
CA SER A 35 8.65 12.62 13.74
C SER A 35 9.36 12.23 12.43
N LEU A 36 10.24 13.13 11.98
CA LEU A 36 11.08 12.88 10.79
C LEU A 36 12.05 11.71 10.98
N LYS A 37 12.48 11.43 12.23
CA LYS A 37 13.34 10.28 12.53
C LYS A 37 12.63 8.97 12.22
N ALA A 38 11.39 8.81 12.63
CA ALA A 38 10.60 7.60 12.35
C ALA A 38 10.34 7.45 10.85
N ILE A 39 10.03 8.54 10.14
CA ILE A 39 9.91 8.51 8.68
C ILE A 39 11.23 8.10 8.03
N GLY A 40 12.37 8.61 8.53
CA GLY A 40 13.70 8.22 8.08
C GLY A 40 13.96 6.71 8.23
N VAL A 41 13.56 6.11 9.37
CA VAL A 41 13.65 4.66 9.59
C VAL A 41 12.77 3.88 8.59
N TYR A 42 11.54 4.31 8.36
CA TYR A 42 10.66 3.69 7.36
C TYR A 42 11.28 3.72 5.95
N LEU A 43 11.81 4.87 5.52
CA LEU A 43 12.44 5.01 4.22
C LEU A 43 13.72 4.17 4.10
N ALA A 44 14.52 4.09 5.17
CA ALA A 44 15.72 3.24 5.23
C ALA A 44 15.35 1.76 5.09
N LEU A 45 14.38 1.27 5.85
CA LEU A 45 13.88 -0.10 5.73
C LEU A 45 13.31 -0.37 4.33
N ARG A 46 12.58 0.58 3.76
CA ARG A 46 12.08 0.46 2.39
C ARG A 46 13.18 0.32 1.36
N ASN A 47 14.29 1.03 1.55
CA ASN A 47 15.46 0.94 0.66
C ASN A 47 16.12 -0.45 0.72
N GLU A 48 16.08 -1.11 1.87
CA GLU A 48 16.64 -2.45 2.06
C GLU A 48 15.68 -3.60 1.72
N ALA A 49 14.46 -3.29 1.31
CA ALA A 49 13.49 -4.31 0.99
C ALA A 49 13.90 -5.19 -0.20
N GLY A 50 13.91 -6.50 0.01
CA GLY A 50 14.38 -7.50 -0.96
C GLY A 50 15.83 -7.92 -0.76
N GLU A 51 16.56 -7.31 0.18
CA GLU A 51 17.86 -7.81 0.62
C GLU A 51 17.69 -8.88 1.70
N GLU A 52 18.56 -9.89 1.68
CA GLU A 52 18.43 -11.03 2.57
C GLU A 52 19.16 -10.80 3.89
N ASN A 53 18.47 -11.13 4.97
CA ASN A 53 18.98 -11.52 6.30
C ASN A 53 20.22 -10.77 6.80
N LYS A 54 20.07 -9.48 7.09
CA LYS A 54 21.14 -8.62 7.63
C LYS A 54 21.13 -8.57 9.16
N PRO A 55 22.28 -8.42 9.84
CA PRO A 55 22.30 -8.16 11.27
C PRO A 55 21.88 -6.70 11.55
N PHE A 56 21.20 -6.46 12.67
CA PHE A 56 20.81 -5.10 13.07
C PHE A 56 22.00 -4.15 13.21
N SER A 57 23.16 -4.67 13.62
CA SER A 57 24.39 -3.86 13.70
C SER A 57 24.75 -3.18 12.38
N SER A 58 24.49 -3.82 11.23
CA SER A 58 24.75 -3.21 9.92
C SER A 58 23.81 -2.03 9.64
N PHE A 59 22.54 -2.15 10.04
CA PHE A 59 21.57 -1.05 9.89
C PHE A 59 21.96 0.16 10.74
N TYR A 60 22.29 -0.09 12.02
CA TYR A 60 22.69 0.97 12.95
C TYR A 60 23.93 1.72 12.46
N LEU A 61 24.90 1.00 11.92
CA LEU A 61 26.12 1.60 11.37
C LEU A 61 25.84 2.39 10.09
N GLN A 62 25.08 1.80 9.16
CA GLN A 62 24.81 2.40 7.84
C GLN A 62 24.00 3.70 7.97
N TYR A 63 22.99 3.71 8.81
CA TYR A 63 22.08 4.86 8.96
C TYR A 63 22.40 5.73 10.17
N GLN A 64 23.49 5.44 10.90
CA GLN A 64 23.96 6.20 12.08
C GLN A 64 22.83 6.42 13.10
N ILE A 65 22.05 5.40 13.36
CA ILE A 65 20.93 5.43 14.31
C ILE A 65 21.26 4.55 15.52
N SER A 66 20.88 5.01 16.72
CA SER A 66 20.98 4.19 17.92
C SER A 66 19.91 3.12 17.93
N GLU A 67 20.19 2.01 18.62
CA GLU A 67 19.23 0.93 18.83
C GLU A 67 17.92 1.44 19.46
N GLY A 68 18.02 2.27 20.51
CA GLY A 68 16.86 2.84 21.18
C GLY A 68 16.01 3.73 20.26
N ASP A 69 16.66 4.54 19.42
CA ASP A 69 15.95 5.39 18.43
C ASP A 69 15.27 4.56 17.34
N PHE A 70 15.91 3.47 16.91
CA PHE A 70 15.34 2.55 15.93
C PHE A 70 14.06 1.90 16.47
N PHE A 71 14.13 1.28 17.65
CA PHE A 71 12.95 0.60 18.21
C PHE A 71 11.84 1.57 18.60
N SER A 72 12.16 2.74 19.16
CA SER A 72 11.17 3.78 19.43
C SER A 72 10.47 4.26 18.15
N SER A 73 11.21 4.39 17.05
CA SER A 73 10.63 4.73 15.74
C SER A 73 9.76 3.59 15.20
N LEU A 74 10.22 2.35 15.35
CA LEU A 74 9.49 1.15 14.91
C LEU A 74 8.13 1.02 15.61
N GLU A 75 8.08 1.22 16.94
CA GLU A 75 6.83 1.20 17.71
C GLU A 75 5.79 2.20 17.17
N GLY A 76 6.23 3.41 16.85
CA GLY A 76 5.35 4.42 16.25
C GLY A 76 4.84 4.01 14.87
N LEU A 77 5.73 3.47 14.03
CA LEU A 77 5.39 2.99 12.68
C LEU A 77 4.44 1.80 12.70
N GLU A 78 4.59 0.90 13.68
CA GLU A 78 3.69 -0.22 13.92
C GLU A 78 2.30 0.27 14.38
N ALA A 79 2.28 1.17 15.34
CA ALA A 79 1.04 1.72 15.90
C ALA A 79 0.15 2.39 14.83
N ILE A 80 0.77 3.07 13.86
CA ILE A 80 0.05 3.74 12.77
C ILE A 80 -0.21 2.83 11.56
N GLY A 81 0.33 1.61 11.58
CA GLY A 81 0.08 0.58 10.58
C GLY A 81 0.93 0.69 9.30
N LEU A 82 2.06 1.41 9.34
CA LEU A 82 3.02 1.46 8.23
C LEU A 82 3.96 0.24 8.21
N ILE A 83 4.15 -0.42 9.36
CA ILE A 83 4.98 -1.62 9.50
C ILE A 83 4.22 -2.68 10.31
N LYS A 84 4.47 -3.94 10.00
CA LYS A 84 4.18 -5.09 10.88
C LYS A 84 5.45 -5.86 11.10
N THR A 85 5.74 -6.15 12.36
CA THR A 85 6.90 -6.92 12.77
C THR A 85 6.51 -8.36 13.04
N TYR A 86 7.24 -9.27 12.46
CA TYR A 86 7.15 -10.70 12.70
C TYR A 86 8.46 -11.17 13.33
N PHE A 87 8.37 -12.11 14.25
CA PHE A 87 9.49 -12.63 15.01
C PHE A 87 9.58 -14.15 14.88
N LEU A 88 10.79 -14.63 14.69
CA LEU A 88 11.12 -16.05 14.68
C LEU A 88 12.31 -16.31 15.61
N GLU A 89 12.04 -17.02 16.72
CA GLU A 89 13.09 -17.45 17.64
C GLU A 89 13.94 -18.55 17.00
N LYS A 90 15.25 -18.41 17.09
CA LYS A 90 16.23 -19.38 16.64
C LYS A 90 17.29 -19.59 17.72
N SER A 91 17.95 -20.75 17.70
CA SER A 91 18.93 -21.14 18.73
C SER A 91 20.19 -20.26 18.80
N GLU A 92 20.64 -19.71 17.67
CA GLU A 92 21.87 -18.91 17.60
C GLU A 92 21.61 -17.41 17.57
N SER A 93 20.72 -16.95 16.70
CA SER A 93 20.29 -15.56 16.62
C SER A 93 18.84 -15.48 16.14
N ASN A 94 18.06 -14.59 16.74
CA ASN A 94 16.67 -14.39 16.38
C ASN A 94 16.54 -13.76 14.99
N SER A 95 15.40 -13.96 14.35
CA SER A 95 15.12 -13.40 13.05
C SER A 95 13.84 -12.57 13.10
N PHE A 96 13.94 -11.33 12.61
CA PHE A 96 12.82 -10.41 12.48
C PHE A 96 12.44 -10.26 11.02
N SER A 97 11.18 -10.03 10.75
CA SER A 97 10.69 -9.71 9.41
C SER A 97 9.77 -8.50 9.48
N PHE A 98 10.15 -7.45 8.79
CA PHE A 98 9.39 -6.20 8.71
C PHE A 98 8.58 -6.15 7.43
N ALA A 99 7.26 -6.23 7.55
CA ALA A 99 6.36 -6.06 6.42
C ALA A 99 5.97 -4.59 6.29
N LEU A 100 6.36 -3.95 5.19
CA LEU A 100 6.12 -2.54 4.91
C LEU A 100 4.84 -2.34 4.11
N TYR A 101 4.00 -1.43 4.57
CA TYR A 101 2.77 -1.00 3.92
C TYR A 101 2.91 0.44 3.42
N SER A 102 2.36 0.74 2.25
CA SER A 102 2.30 2.12 1.75
C SER A 102 1.45 3.00 2.66
N PRO A 103 1.78 4.29 2.76
CA PRO A 103 0.91 5.25 3.41
C PRO A 103 -0.48 5.24 2.77
N ARG A 104 -1.50 5.55 3.56
CA ARG A 104 -2.87 5.69 3.07
C ARG A 104 -2.97 6.90 2.17
N SER A 105 -3.88 6.84 1.21
CA SER A 105 -4.23 8.03 0.43
C SER A 105 -4.77 9.14 1.35
N PRO A 106 -4.69 10.40 0.94
CA PRO A 106 -5.25 11.51 1.70
C PRO A 106 -6.70 11.32 2.10
N GLU A 107 -7.52 10.78 1.19
CA GLU A 107 -8.92 10.49 1.43
C GLU A 107 -9.11 9.41 2.51
N GLU A 108 -8.37 8.29 2.40
CA GLU A 108 -8.42 7.20 3.38
C GLU A 108 -7.89 7.63 4.75
N PHE A 109 -6.85 8.49 4.79
CA PHE A 109 -6.30 8.99 6.04
C PHE A 109 -7.26 9.94 6.74
N LEU A 110 -7.81 10.92 6.01
CA LEU A 110 -8.71 11.94 6.55
C LEU A 110 -10.09 11.40 6.92
N SER A 111 -10.56 10.35 6.24
CA SER A 111 -11.81 9.67 6.60
C SER A 111 -11.68 8.77 7.83
N ASN A 112 -10.47 8.43 8.25
CA ASN A 112 -10.22 7.67 9.46
C ASN A 112 -10.20 8.58 10.67
N GLU A 113 -11.21 8.50 11.53
CA GLU A 113 -11.40 9.37 12.70
C GLU A 113 -10.21 9.33 13.70
N LEU A 114 -9.57 8.16 13.87
CA LEU A 114 -8.44 8.03 14.77
C LEU A 114 -7.20 8.74 14.21
N LEU A 115 -6.91 8.56 12.91
CA LEU A 115 -5.74 9.17 12.27
C LEU A 115 -5.91 10.68 12.13
N SER A 116 -7.06 11.13 11.64
CA SER A 116 -7.36 12.56 11.50
C SER A 116 -7.42 13.28 12.85
N GLY A 117 -8.05 12.67 13.86
CA GLY A 117 -8.08 13.21 15.21
C GLY A 117 -6.70 13.27 15.87
N THR A 118 -5.87 12.25 15.63
CA THR A 118 -4.47 12.25 16.09
C THR A 118 -3.67 13.37 15.40
N LEU A 119 -3.83 13.55 14.10
CA LEU A 119 -3.15 14.61 13.36
C LEU A 119 -3.56 16.01 13.89
N ILE A 120 -4.84 16.25 14.12
CA ILE A 120 -5.35 17.50 14.72
C ILE A 120 -4.69 17.74 16.08
N ARG A 121 -4.57 16.69 16.89
CA ARG A 121 -3.95 16.79 18.24
C ARG A 121 -2.47 17.20 18.19
N PHE A 122 -1.72 16.68 17.22
CA PHE A 122 -0.28 16.97 17.09
C PHE A 122 0.01 18.24 16.28
N THR A 123 -0.98 18.75 15.53
CA THR A 123 -0.90 19.99 14.75
C THR A 123 -1.97 20.97 15.18
N ASN A 124 -2.96 21.20 14.35
CA ASN A 124 -4.19 21.95 14.62
C ASN A 124 -5.21 21.71 13.49
N GLU A 125 -6.44 22.18 13.67
CA GLU A 125 -7.50 22.06 12.65
C GLU A 125 -7.16 22.80 11.35
N GLU A 126 -6.51 23.96 11.44
CA GLU A 126 -6.15 24.77 10.29
C GLU A 126 -5.16 24.03 9.36
N TYR A 127 -4.21 23.31 9.96
CA TYR A 127 -3.29 22.44 9.20
C TYR A 127 -4.04 21.36 8.43
N VAL A 128 -4.97 20.66 9.09
CA VAL A 128 -5.76 19.59 8.44
C VAL A 128 -6.65 20.16 7.33
N LEU A 129 -7.26 21.31 7.53
CA LEU A 129 -8.03 22.00 6.48
C LEU A 129 -7.15 22.40 5.29
N SER A 130 -5.89 22.80 5.54
CA SER A 130 -4.93 23.10 4.46
C SER A 130 -4.58 21.86 3.64
N LEU A 131 -4.44 20.69 4.30
CA LEU A 131 -4.20 19.42 3.62
C LEU A 131 -5.41 18.98 2.79
N GLN A 132 -6.63 19.14 3.33
CA GLN A 132 -7.85 18.88 2.55
C GLN A 132 -7.89 19.69 1.25
N LYS A 133 -7.51 20.98 1.31
CA LYS A 133 -7.41 21.83 0.11
C LYS A 133 -6.28 21.39 -0.83
N LYS A 134 -5.11 21.04 -0.27
CA LYS A 134 -3.94 20.60 -1.06
C LYS A 134 -4.23 19.34 -1.86
N TYR A 135 -4.95 18.39 -1.27
CA TYR A 135 -5.23 17.07 -1.87
C TYR A 135 -6.67 16.96 -2.42
N ALA A 136 -7.45 18.04 -2.40
CA ALA A 136 -8.77 18.04 -3.02
C ALA A 136 -8.67 17.75 -4.52
N LEU A 137 -9.43 16.77 -4.97
CA LEU A 137 -9.60 16.54 -6.39
C LEU A 137 -10.24 17.77 -7.04
N SER A 138 -9.68 18.22 -8.17
CA SER A 138 -10.27 19.29 -8.93
C SER A 138 -11.65 18.83 -9.42
N SER A 139 -12.72 19.46 -8.93
CA SER A 139 -14.06 19.21 -9.46
C SER A 139 -14.16 19.81 -10.85
N LEU A 140 -14.73 19.04 -11.78
CA LEU A 140 -15.08 19.58 -13.09
C LEU A 140 -16.10 20.73 -12.90
N PRO A 141 -15.95 21.85 -13.64
CA PRO A 141 -16.96 22.90 -13.64
C PRO A 141 -18.33 22.35 -14.04
N GLU A 142 -19.42 23.01 -13.58
CA GLU A 142 -20.77 22.62 -13.97
C GLU A 142 -20.95 22.68 -15.49
N GLY A 143 -21.63 21.68 -16.04
CA GLY A 143 -21.95 21.63 -17.48
C GLY A 143 -21.02 20.74 -18.30
N TYR A 144 -19.91 20.27 -17.77
CA TYR A 144 -19.08 19.27 -18.46
C TYR A 144 -19.72 17.88 -18.38
N GLN A 145 -19.71 17.18 -19.53
CA GLN A 145 -20.17 15.79 -19.62
C GLN A 145 -18.99 14.91 -19.96
N ASP A 146 -18.92 13.72 -19.32
CA ASP A 146 -17.93 12.71 -19.68
C ASP A 146 -18.27 12.11 -21.05
N VAL A 147 -17.45 12.43 -22.04
CA VAL A 147 -17.54 11.92 -23.42
C VAL A 147 -16.45 10.88 -23.70
N SER A 148 -15.77 10.38 -22.67
CA SER A 148 -14.71 9.41 -22.80
C SER A 148 -15.20 8.12 -23.43
N LYS A 149 -14.46 7.60 -24.39
CA LYS A 149 -14.74 6.29 -24.97
C LYS A 149 -14.45 5.20 -23.97
N LYS A 150 -15.36 4.25 -23.85
CA LYS A 150 -15.13 3.08 -22.98
C LYS A 150 -14.07 2.19 -23.60
N PHE A 151 -13.28 1.53 -22.74
CA PHE A 151 -12.20 0.64 -23.16
C PHE A 151 -12.69 -0.42 -24.17
N MET A 152 -13.85 -1.04 -23.90
CA MET A 152 -14.41 -2.09 -24.75
C MET A 152 -14.94 -1.58 -26.10
N ASP A 153 -15.22 -0.28 -26.22
CA ASP A 153 -15.64 0.34 -27.48
C ASP A 153 -14.42 0.59 -28.40
N GLN A 154 -13.24 0.73 -27.81
CA GLN A 154 -12.00 1.02 -28.54
C GLN A 154 -11.16 -0.24 -28.79
N PHE A 155 -11.16 -1.19 -27.86
CA PHE A 155 -10.32 -2.37 -27.94
C PHE A 155 -11.16 -3.64 -27.95
N GLN A 156 -11.01 -4.42 -29.01
CA GLN A 156 -11.57 -5.77 -29.08
C GLN A 156 -10.61 -6.74 -28.36
N LEU A 157 -10.97 -7.15 -27.14
CA LEU A 157 -10.17 -8.12 -26.39
C LEU A 157 -10.66 -9.54 -26.66
N ASP A 158 -9.75 -10.40 -27.11
CA ASP A 158 -9.99 -11.85 -27.09
C ASP A 158 -9.86 -12.37 -25.66
N MET A 159 -10.99 -12.40 -24.95
CA MET A 159 -11.10 -12.88 -23.57
C MET A 159 -11.01 -14.42 -23.46
N SER A 160 -10.98 -15.15 -24.58
CA SER A 160 -10.96 -16.60 -24.61
C SER A 160 -9.55 -17.20 -24.54
N GLY A 161 -8.52 -16.38 -24.63
CA GLY A 161 -7.12 -16.83 -24.64
C GLY A 161 -6.66 -17.43 -23.31
N LYS A 162 -5.93 -18.54 -23.37
CA LYS A 162 -5.34 -19.20 -22.17
C LYS A 162 -4.48 -18.23 -21.32
N LEU A 163 -3.83 -17.26 -21.96
CA LEU A 163 -3.02 -16.26 -21.28
C LEU A 163 -3.87 -15.33 -20.38
N TYR A 164 -5.01 -14.87 -20.90
CA TYR A 164 -5.94 -14.03 -20.13
C TYR A 164 -6.47 -14.76 -18.89
N LEU A 165 -6.91 -16.02 -19.06
CA LEU A 165 -7.40 -16.85 -17.96
C LEU A 165 -6.32 -17.09 -16.90
N SER A 166 -5.06 -17.29 -17.31
CA SER A 166 -3.95 -17.49 -16.39
C SER A 166 -3.58 -16.22 -15.60
N LEU A 167 -3.69 -15.05 -16.21
CA LEU A 167 -3.43 -13.76 -15.55
C LEU A 167 -4.56 -13.39 -14.58
N SER A 168 -5.81 -13.62 -14.94
CA SER A 168 -6.95 -13.35 -14.08
C SER A 168 -6.95 -14.27 -12.83
N SER A 169 -6.56 -15.54 -12.98
CA SER A 169 -6.44 -16.48 -11.86
C SER A 169 -5.30 -16.10 -10.89
N LYS A 170 -4.17 -15.59 -11.40
CA LYS A 170 -3.05 -15.13 -10.57
C LYS A 170 -3.40 -13.87 -9.77
N ASN A 171 -4.16 -12.95 -10.36
CA ASN A 171 -4.59 -11.73 -9.66
C ASN A 171 -5.60 -12.02 -8.53
N SER A 172 -6.39 -13.09 -8.64
CA SER A 172 -7.28 -13.52 -7.56
C SER A 172 -6.54 -14.09 -6.35
N LEU A 173 -5.36 -14.68 -6.56
CA LEU A 173 -4.55 -15.26 -5.49
C LEU A 173 -3.78 -14.22 -4.65
N THR A 174 -3.53 -13.03 -5.17
CA THR A 174 -2.75 -12.01 -4.46
C THR A 174 -3.60 -11.05 -3.62
N GLY A 175 -4.94 -11.08 -3.73
CA GLY A 175 -5.83 -10.17 -3.01
C GLY A 175 -5.61 -8.67 -3.28
N LYS A 176 -4.65 -8.34 -4.15
CA LYS A 176 -4.30 -6.97 -4.50
C LYS A 176 -5.20 -6.51 -5.63
N ARG A 177 -6.15 -5.64 -5.32
CA ARG A 177 -6.83 -4.84 -6.34
C ARG A 177 -5.76 -3.98 -7.01
N CYS A 178 -5.50 -4.17 -8.31
CA CYS A 178 -4.84 -3.14 -9.08
C CYS A 178 -5.68 -1.86 -8.97
N PRO A 179 -5.17 -0.79 -8.35
CA PRO A 179 -5.89 0.46 -8.38
C PRO A 179 -5.80 0.97 -9.82
N ALA A 180 -6.89 1.26 -10.44
CA ALA A 180 -6.97 2.12 -11.62
C ALA A 180 -7.34 1.55 -12.98
N ILE A 181 -7.87 0.35 -13.09
CA ILE A 181 -8.76 0.13 -14.20
C ILE A 181 -10.07 -0.35 -13.59
N SER A 182 -10.98 0.56 -13.25
CA SER A 182 -12.36 0.20 -13.07
C SER A 182 -12.90 -0.17 -14.47
N LEU A 183 -12.59 -1.39 -14.88
CA LEU A 183 -13.29 -2.01 -15.99
C LEU A 183 -14.74 -2.08 -15.51
N TYR A 184 -15.57 -1.17 -15.98
CA TYR A 184 -17.01 -1.28 -15.86
C TYR A 184 -17.40 -2.47 -16.74
N PHE A 185 -17.21 -3.66 -16.17
CA PHE A 185 -17.52 -4.91 -16.82
C PHE A 185 -19.00 -5.19 -16.56
N ASP A 186 -19.84 -4.93 -17.56
CA ASP A 186 -21.21 -5.34 -17.52
C ASP A 186 -21.28 -6.87 -17.70
N LYS A 187 -21.23 -7.60 -16.56
CA LYS A 187 -21.29 -9.06 -16.51
C LYS A 187 -22.49 -9.63 -17.29
N ARG A 188 -23.64 -8.93 -17.28
CA ARG A 188 -24.84 -9.40 -17.99
C ARG A 188 -24.69 -9.28 -19.50
N LYS A 189 -24.18 -8.14 -19.97
CA LYS A 189 -23.94 -7.92 -21.41
C LYS A 189 -22.91 -8.89 -21.97
N PHE A 190 -21.84 -9.16 -21.20
CA PHE A 190 -20.82 -10.12 -21.56
C PHE A 190 -21.34 -11.56 -21.62
N LEU A 191 -22.08 -12.00 -20.60
CA LEU A 191 -22.66 -13.34 -20.54
C LEU A 191 -23.68 -13.57 -21.69
N ASN A 192 -24.49 -12.56 -22.02
CA ASN A 192 -25.43 -12.67 -23.13
C ASN A 192 -24.68 -12.81 -24.47
N LYS A 193 -23.64 -12.01 -24.70
CA LYS A 193 -22.82 -12.09 -25.90
C LYS A 193 -22.09 -13.44 -26.01
N MET A 194 -21.57 -13.96 -24.89
CA MET A 194 -20.93 -15.28 -24.85
C MET A 194 -21.90 -16.42 -25.11
N LYS A 195 -23.16 -16.33 -24.65
CA LYS A 195 -24.21 -17.33 -24.96
C LYS A 195 -24.61 -17.31 -26.43
N GLU A 196 -24.64 -16.12 -27.06
CA GLU A 196 -24.90 -15.98 -28.48
C GLU A 196 -23.77 -16.55 -29.36
N GLU A 197 -22.51 -16.28 -29.00
CA GLU A 197 -21.34 -16.72 -29.77
C GLU A 197 -20.93 -18.18 -29.48
N ARG A 198 -21.25 -18.69 -28.30
CA ARG A 198 -20.94 -20.07 -27.85
C ARG A 198 -22.09 -20.67 -27.05
N PRO A 199 -23.04 -21.36 -27.67
CA PRO A 199 -24.22 -21.93 -26.99
C PRO A 199 -23.90 -22.92 -25.85
N SER A 200 -22.69 -23.52 -25.86
CA SER A 200 -22.21 -24.45 -24.82
C SER A 200 -21.53 -23.80 -23.63
N PHE A 201 -21.53 -22.48 -23.53
CA PHE A 201 -20.89 -21.76 -22.44
C PHE A 201 -21.66 -21.94 -21.13
N GLN A 202 -20.99 -22.50 -20.09
CA GLN A 202 -21.58 -22.73 -18.78
C GLN A 202 -21.18 -21.57 -17.84
N GLU A 203 -22.16 -21.02 -17.13
CA GLU A 203 -21.99 -19.88 -16.19
C GLU A 203 -21.05 -20.18 -15.01
N ASN A 204 -20.80 -21.45 -14.71
CA ASN A 204 -20.01 -21.91 -13.57
C ASN A 204 -18.49 -21.61 -13.69
N ILE A 205 -18.04 -21.06 -14.82
CA ILE A 205 -16.63 -20.73 -15.05
C ILE A 205 -16.28 -19.29 -14.52
N LEU A 206 -17.31 -18.53 -14.14
CA LEU A 206 -17.17 -17.12 -13.71
C LEU A 206 -17.60 -16.86 -12.24
N ALA A 207 -17.79 -17.92 -11.46
CA ALA A 207 -18.09 -17.84 -10.03
C ALA A 207 -16.82 -17.68 -9.18
#